data_5b10cb1277904834b3522752dc381700
#
_entry.id   5b10cb1277904834b3522752dc381700
#
_cell.length_a   1.000
_cell.length_b   1.000
_cell.length_c   1.000
_cell.angle_alpha   90.00
_cell.angle_beta   90.00
_cell.angle_gamma   90.00
#
_symmetry.space_group_name_H-M   'P 1'
#
loop_
_entity.id
_entity.type
_entity.pdbx_description
1 polymer ?
#
loop_
_entity_poly.entity_id
_entity_poly.type
_entity_poly.pdbx_seq_one_letter_code
_entity_poly.pdbx_strand_id
1 'polypeptide(L)' 'MEPTYYTVTTINGDYASMVSDSGIENQVAMFLLPDGTDTGSRLLFENFEWTLVEG' A
#
# COMPACT_ATOMS: atom_id res chain seq x y z
N MET A 1 -4.07 -16.85 -3.71
CA MET A 1 -4.24 -15.45 -4.14
C MET A 1 -2.91 -14.90 -4.62
N GLU A 2 -2.91 -14.26 -5.78
CA GLU A 2 -1.68 -13.70 -6.33
C GLU A 2 -1.26 -12.44 -5.60
N PRO A 3 0.03 -12.25 -5.37
CA PRO A 3 0.50 -11.03 -4.73
C PRO A 3 0.23 -9.80 -5.62
N THR A 4 -0.14 -8.71 -5.00
CA THR A 4 -0.39 -7.46 -5.68
C THR A 4 0.52 -6.38 -5.11
N TYR A 5 1.22 -5.66 -5.99
CA TYR A 5 2.07 -4.55 -5.58
C TYR A 5 1.32 -3.24 -5.75
N TYR A 6 1.49 -2.37 -4.77
CA TYR A 6 0.88 -1.03 -4.75
C TYR A 6 1.95 0.02 -4.51
N THR A 7 1.70 1.22 -5.02
CA THR A 7 2.51 2.39 -4.69
C THR A 7 1.61 3.41 -4.00
N VAL A 8 2.03 3.89 -2.85
CA VAL A 8 1.27 4.90 -2.10
C VAL A 8 1.41 6.23 -2.83
N THR A 9 0.28 6.81 -3.20
CA THR A 9 0.24 8.09 -3.92
C THR A 9 0.01 9.28 -2.99
N THR A 10 -0.81 9.09 -1.96
CA THR A 10 -1.16 10.17 -1.04
C THR A 10 -1.54 9.58 0.31
N ILE A 11 -1.16 10.28 1.38
CA ILE A 11 -1.64 9.94 2.72
C ILE A 11 -2.50 11.10 3.18
N ASN A 12 -3.72 10.79 3.60
CA ASN A 12 -4.70 11.79 3.97
C ASN A 12 -5.31 11.39 5.31
N GLY A 13 -4.79 11.97 6.39
CA GLY A 13 -5.24 11.64 7.73
C GLY A 13 -4.93 10.18 8.06
N ASP A 14 -5.96 9.41 8.36
CA ASP A 14 -5.82 8.01 8.77
C ASP A 14 -5.83 7.03 7.60
N TYR A 15 -5.84 7.53 6.36
CA TYR A 15 -5.95 6.70 5.17
C TYR A 15 -4.82 6.97 4.19
N ALA A 16 -4.39 5.91 3.53
CA ALA A 16 -3.44 5.99 2.43
C ALA A 16 -4.15 5.62 1.13
N SER A 17 -3.98 6.46 0.12
CA SER A 17 -4.43 6.16 -1.24
C SER A 17 -3.26 5.55 -1.99
N MET A 18 -3.53 4.53 -2.79
CA MET A 18 -2.49 3.81 -3.50
C MET A 18 -3.00 3.31 -4.84
N VAL A 19 -2.07 2.96 -5.70
CA VAL A 19 -2.41 2.43 -7.01
C VAL A 19 -1.60 1.14 -7.24
N SER A 20 -2.27 0.12 -7.75
CA SER A 20 -1.61 -1.14 -8.08
C SER A 20 -0.81 -1.00 -9.37
N ASP A 21 0.07 -1.96 -9.64
CA ASP A 21 0.84 -1.98 -10.88
C ASP A 21 -0.06 -2.07 -12.12
N SER A 22 -1.27 -2.58 -11.97
CA SER A 22 -2.24 -2.64 -13.06
C SER A 22 -3.13 -1.39 -13.14
N GLY A 23 -2.89 -0.38 -12.30
CA GLY A 23 -3.60 0.89 -12.37
C GLY A 23 -4.87 0.96 -11.52
N ILE A 24 -5.11 -0.01 -10.66
CA ILE A 24 -6.30 -0.02 -9.81
C ILE A 24 -6.05 0.79 -8.55
N GLU A 25 -6.88 1.79 -8.30
CA GLU A 25 -6.79 2.62 -7.12
C GLU A 25 -7.45 1.94 -5.92
N ASN A 26 -6.84 2.13 -4.76
CA ASN A 26 -7.36 1.60 -3.51
C ASN A 26 -7.06 2.58 -2.38
N GLN A 27 -7.82 2.47 -1.29
CA GLN A 27 -7.62 3.30 -0.11
C GLN A 27 -7.64 2.38 1.10
N VAL A 28 -6.63 2.48 1.94
CA VAL A 28 -6.45 1.58 3.08
C VAL A 28 -6.15 2.40 4.33
N ALA A 29 -6.73 1.99 5.45
CA ALA A 29 -6.47 2.65 6.71
C ALA A 29 -5.00 2.49 7.11
N MET A 30 -4.38 3.57 7.57
CA MET A 30 -2.95 3.55 7.91
C MET A 30 -2.61 2.53 8.99
N PHE A 31 -3.52 2.28 9.92
CA PHE A 31 -3.23 1.33 11.01
C PHE A 31 -3.09 -0.12 10.51
N LEU A 32 -3.54 -0.40 9.29
CA LEU A 32 -3.38 -1.73 8.68
C LEU A 32 -2.06 -1.88 7.94
N LEU A 33 -1.33 -0.79 7.78
CA LEU A 33 -0.10 -0.77 6.98
C LEU A 33 1.14 -0.86 7.88
N PRO A 34 2.27 -1.37 7.34
CA PRO A 34 3.49 -1.48 8.14
C PRO A 34 4.01 -0.11 8.59
N ASP A 35 4.75 -0.10 9.69
CA ASP A 35 5.44 1.10 10.14
C ASP A 35 6.41 1.58 9.06
N GLY A 36 6.48 2.88 8.88
CA GLY A 36 7.36 3.46 7.86
C GLY A 36 6.69 3.66 6.51
N THR A 37 5.42 3.28 6.37
CA THR A 37 4.66 3.55 5.15
C THR A 37 4.48 5.04 4.95
N ASP A 38 4.83 5.54 3.78
CA ASP A 38 4.73 6.97 3.46
C ASP A 38 4.39 7.13 1.98
N THR A 39 4.17 8.37 1.56
CA THR A 39 3.96 8.68 0.14
C THR A 39 5.18 8.19 -0.65
N GLY A 40 4.90 7.47 -1.74
CA GLY A 40 5.94 6.86 -2.55
C GLY A 40 6.36 5.47 -2.11
N SER A 41 5.90 5.01 -0.95
CA SER A 41 6.21 3.66 -0.48
C SER A 41 5.62 2.61 -1.40
N ARG A 42 6.37 1.52 -1.55
CA ARG A 42 5.90 0.38 -2.31
C ARG A 42 5.47 -0.71 -1.34
N LEU A 43 4.29 -1.24 -1.56
CA LEU A 43 3.68 -2.23 -0.68
C LEU A 43 3.36 -3.50 -1.45
N LEU A 44 3.51 -4.63 -0.78
CA LEU A 44 3.08 -5.92 -1.29
C LEU A 44 1.90 -6.40 -0.46
N PHE A 45 0.82 -6.75 -1.13
CA PHE A 45 -0.34 -7.36 -0.49
C PHE A 45 -0.46 -8.81 -0.94
N GLU A 46 -0.30 -9.73 -0.01
CA GLU A 46 -0.54 -11.16 -0.25
C GLU A 46 -0.94 -11.83 1.05
N ASN A 47 -1.74 -12.88 0.96
CA ASN A 47 -2.22 -13.64 2.13
C ASN A 47 -2.85 -12.74 3.19
N PHE A 48 -3.57 -11.70 2.72
CA PHE A 48 -4.23 -10.72 3.58
C PHE A 48 -3.27 -9.93 4.47
N GLU A 49 -2.01 -9.82 4.07
CA GLU A 49 -0.99 -9.07 4.80
C GLU A 49 -0.36 -8.00 3.91
N TRP A 50 -0.03 -6.88 4.52
CA TRP A 50 0.69 -5.80 3.88
C TRP A 50 2.15 -5.83 4.29
N THR A 51 3.05 -5.77 3.33
CA THR A 51 4.49 -5.75 3.58
C THR A 51 5.11 -4.56 2.87
N LEU A 52 5.99 -3.83 3.58
CA LEU A 52 6.72 -2.72 2.98
C LEU A 52 7.87 -3.28 2.16
N VAL A 53 7.88 -2.94 0.87
CA VAL A 53 8.92 -3.41 -0.04
C VAL A 53 9.99 -2.34 -0.16
N GLU A 54 11.21 -2.69 0.20
CA GLU A 54 12.36 -1.81 0.03
C GLU A 54 13.12 -2.21 -1.23
N GLY A 55 13.38 -1.24 -2.06
CA GLY A 55 14.04 -1.63 -3.25
C GLY A 55 14.77 -0.57 -3.98
#